data_f7cf2d5371cfaacadc25db539bc84f0b
#
_entry.id   f7cf2d5371cfaacadc25db539bc84f0b
#
_cell.length_a   1.000
_cell.length_b   1.000
_cell.length_c   1.000
_cell.angle_alpha   90.00
_cell.angle_beta   90.00
_cell.angle_gamma   90.00
#
_symmetry.space_group_name_H-M   'P 1'
#
loop_
_entity.id
_entity.type
_entity.pdbx_description
1 polymer ?
#
loop_
_entity_poly.entity_id
_entity_poly.type
_entity_poly.pdbx_seq_one_letter_code
_entity_poly.pdbx_strand_id
1 'polypeptide(L)'
;MILLKKATESDLPIIQEIAQETWGPTYTHIIGQEQVDYMLNKIYNLPALQEQLAQGHQFFIAHQGSKEVGFAAFSRDEGDAFHLHKLYVLPEAHGQGVGKFLMNEVVNKVRAEGGRYLRLNVNRYNKAKDFYESAGFKIKESVDNEIGNGFYMNDYIMEKTIEPA
;
A
#
# COMPACT_ATOMS: atom_id res chain seq x y z
N MET A 1 -9.01 19.89 -2.55
CA MET A 1 -7.61 19.70 -2.97
C MET A 1 -6.96 18.63 -2.10
N ILE A 2 -6.25 17.71 -2.73
CA ILE A 2 -5.53 16.64 -2.04
C ILE A 2 -4.06 17.03 -1.94
N LEU A 3 -3.48 16.97 -0.75
CA LEU A 3 -2.07 17.28 -0.52
C LEU A 3 -1.36 16.04 -0.01
N LEU A 4 -0.05 15.98 -0.24
CA LEU A 4 0.78 14.86 0.19
C LEU A 4 1.78 15.31 1.25
N LYS A 5 1.93 14.49 2.28
CA LYS A 5 2.94 14.70 3.32
C LYS A 5 3.81 13.45 3.45
N LYS A 6 5.12 13.62 3.45
CA LYS A 6 6.02 12.52 3.79
C LYS A 6 5.91 12.25 5.30
N ALA A 7 5.60 11.02 5.66
CA ALA A 7 5.43 10.65 7.06
C ALA A 7 6.79 10.49 7.76
N THR A 8 6.85 10.97 8.97
CA THR A 8 7.98 10.77 9.88
C THR A 8 7.56 9.75 10.95
N GLU A 9 8.49 9.39 11.83
CA GLU A 9 8.18 8.45 12.92
C GLU A 9 7.00 8.93 13.76
N SER A 10 6.89 10.25 14.00
CA SER A 10 5.79 10.81 14.79
C SER A 10 4.42 10.66 14.12
N ASP A 11 4.38 10.38 12.82
CA ASP A 11 3.14 10.19 12.06
C ASP A 11 2.66 8.73 12.02
N LEU A 12 3.46 7.79 12.52
CA LEU A 12 3.11 6.37 12.46
C LEU A 12 1.78 6.01 13.13
N PRO A 13 1.37 6.65 14.24
CA PRO A 13 0.03 6.40 14.79
C PRO A 13 -1.10 6.72 13.81
N ILE A 14 -0.92 7.71 12.93
CA ILE A 14 -1.89 8.06 11.89
C ILE A 14 -2.00 6.92 10.86
N ILE A 15 -0.87 6.36 10.43
CA ILE A 15 -0.82 5.20 9.53
C ILE A 15 -1.56 4.02 10.15
N GLN A 16 -1.28 3.74 11.42
CA GLN A 16 -1.93 2.65 12.15
C GLN A 16 -3.44 2.83 12.20
N GLU A 17 -3.91 4.04 12.51
CA GLU A 17 -5.33 4.35 12.59
C GLU A 17 -6.02 4.16 11.23
N ILE A 18 -5.45 4.69 10.14
CA ILE A 18 -6.02 4.52 8.80
C ILE A 18 -6.07 3.04 8.43
N ALA A 19 -5.03 2.28 8.73
CA ALA A 19 -5.00 0.84 8.45
C ALA A 19 -6.12 0.12 9.19
N GLN A 20 -6.35 0.44 10.46
CA GLN A 20 -7.41 -0.17 11.26
C GLN A 20 -8.80 0.12 10.69
N GLU A 21 -9.00 1.30 10.11
CA GLU A 21 -10.28 1.69 9.52
C GLU A 21 -10.50 1.10 8.11
N THR A 22 -9.42 0.77 7.39
CA THR A 22 -9.51 0.31 6.00
C THR A 22 -9.47 -1.21 5.85
N TRP A 23 -8.74 -1.92 6.71
CA TRP A 23 -8.53 -3.36 6.56
C TRP A 23 -9.80 -4.18 6.75
N GLY A 24 -10.64 -3.85 7.73
CA GLY A 24 -11.91 -4.55 7.94
C GLY A 24 -12.78 -4.52 6.71
N PRO A 25 -13.20 -3.33 6.23
CA PRO A 25 -14.02 -3.23 5.02
C PRO A 25 -13.41 -3.87 3.78
N THR A 26 -12.09 -3.86 3.66
CA THR A 26 -11.39 -4.40 2.49
C THR A 26 -11.26 -5.92 2.54
N TYR A 27 -10.91 -6.50 3.68
CA TYR A 27 -10.43 -7.87 3.74
C TYR A 27 -11.30 -8.85 4.55
N THR A 28 -12.15 -8.38 5.49
CA THR A 28 -12.88 -9.30 6.36
C THR A 28 -13.70 -10.33 5.58
N HIS A 29 -14.35 -9.92 4.50
CA HIS A 29 -15.16 -10.82 3.68
C HIS A 29 -14.31 -11.75 2.79
N ILE A 30 -13.00 -11.50 2.70
CA ILE A 30 -12.07 -12.32 1.89
C ILE A 30 -11.30 -13.31 2.77
N ILE A 31 -10.72 -12.83 3.86
CA ILE A 31 -9.79 -13.61 4.69
C ILE A 31 -10.30 -13.85 6.12
N GLY A 32 -11.42 -13.26 6.49
CA GLY A 32 -12.03 -13.40 7.82
C GLY A 32 -11.43 -12.44 8.85
N GLN A 33 -12.22 -12.18 9.90
CA GLN A 33 -11.86 -11.22 10.93
C GLN A 33 -10.60 -11.64 11.70
N GLU A 34 -10.45 -12.93 12.00
CA GLU A 34 -9.29 -13.43 12.73
C GLU A 34 -7.98 -13.15 12.01
N GLN A 35 -7.94 -13.38 10.69
CA GLN A 35 -6.74 -13.11 9.89
C GLN A 35 -6.49 -11.61 9.74
N VAL A 36 -7.55 -10.80 9.61
CA VAL A 36 -7.43 -9.33 9.58
C VAL A 36 -6.78 -8.85 10.87
N ASP A 37 -7.27 -9.29 12.03
CA ASP A 37 -6.73 -8.89 13.33
C ASP A 37 -5.27 -9.32 13.48
N TYR A 38 -4.96 -10.54 13.05
CA TYR A 38 -3.59 -11.06 13.07
C TYR A 38 -2.65 -10.16 12.24
N MET A 39 -3.05 -9.83 11.02
CA MET A 39 -2.21 -9.04 10.11
C MET A 39 -2.07 -7.60 10.56
N LEU A 40 -3.14 -6.98 11.05
CA LEU A 40 -3.06 -5.63 11.59
C LEU A 40 -2.09 -5.55 12.76
N ASN A 41 -2.15 -6.52 13.66
CA ASN A 41 -1.24 -6.57 14.79
C ASN A 41 0.21 -6.83 14.36
N LYS A 42 0.41 -7.69 13.37
CA LYS A 42 1.76 -8.07 12.89
C LYS A 42 2.43 -6.94 12.10
N ILE A 43 1.69 -6.30 11.21
CA ILE A 43 2.26 -5.36 10.23
C ILE A 43 2.23 -3.92 10.74
N TYR A 44 1.19 -3.56 11.50
CA TYR A 44 0.89 -2.18 11.85
C TYR A 44 1.06 -1.85 13.34
N ASN A 45 1.67 -2.73 14.14
CA ASN A 45 2.07 -2.30 15.47
C ASN A 45 3.20 -1.27 15.34
N LEU A 46 3.32 -0.34 16.29
CA LEU A 46 4.28 0.76 16.15
C LEU A 46 5.74 0.29 15.98
N PRO A 47 6.23 -0.69 16.76
CA PRO A 47 7.58 -1.22 16.51
C PRO A 47 7.77 -1.78 15.10
N ALA A 48 6.76 -2.46 14.53
CA ALA A 48 6.84 -2.98 13.16
C ALA A 48 6.94 -1.86 12.14
N LEU A 49 6.15 -0.80 12.31
CA LEU A 49 6.19 0.36 11.42
C LEU A 49 7.53 1.10 11.54
N GLN A 50 8.07 1.22 12.74
CA GLN A 50 9.41 1.80 12.96
C GLN A 50 10.47 1.00 12.25
N GLU A 51 10.41 -0.33 12.32
CA GLU A 51 11.33 -1.24 11.62
C GLU A 51 11.26 -1.05 10.12
N GLN A 52 10.04 -0.91 9.56
CA GLN A 52 9.85 -0.68 8.14
C GLN A 52 10.51 0.63 7.70
N LEU A 53 10.36 1.72 8.47
CA LEU A 53 11.07 2.96 8.20
C LEU A 53 12.58 2.76 8.21
N ALA A 54 13.10 2.04 9.19
CA ALA A 54 14.54 1.76 9.31
C ALA A 54 15.06 0.94 8.13
N GLN A 55 14.22 0.10 7.53
CA GLN A 55 14.54 -0.71 6.35
C GLN A 55 14.42 0.06 5.04
N GLY A 56 14.07 1.33 5.08
CA GLY A 56 14.00 2.17 3.89
C GLY A 56 12.61 2.30 3.26
N HIS A 57 11.55 1.82 3.92
CA HIS A 57 10.20 2.07 3.44
C HIS A 57 9.87 3.55 3.59
N GLN A 58 9.34 4.16 2.53
CA GLN A 58 8.93 5.56 2.54
C GLN A 58 7.40 5.60 2.62
N PHE A 59 6.89 6.30 3.63
CA PHE A 59 5.46 6.43 3.86
C PHE A 59 5.00 7.85 3.52
N PHE A 60 3.87 7.95 2.83
CA PHE A 60 3.27 9.22 2.45
C PHE A 60 1.80 9.23 2.83
N ILE A 61 1.34 10.34 3.39
CA ILE A 61 -0.03 10.51 3.83
C ILE A 61 -0.72 11.52 2.93
N ALA A 62 -1.90 11.17 2.44
CA ALA A 62 -2.75 12.08 1.67
C ALA A 62 -3.73 12.78 2.59
N HIS A 63 -3.86 14.09 2.41
CA HIS A 63 -4.76 14.95 3.18
C HIS A 63 -5.80 15.61 2.28
N GLN A 64 -7.03 15.71 2.77
CA GLN A 64 -8.04 16.60 2.21
C GLN A 64 -8.33 17.66 3.27
N GLY A 65 -7.85 18.89 3.04
CA GLY A 65 -7.85 19.89 4.09
C GLY A 65 -6.96 19.44 5.24
N SER A 66 -7.49 19.44 6.46
CA SER A 66 -6.76 19.00 7.65
C SER A 66 -6.94 17.52 7.96
N LYS A 67 -7.73 16.78 7.14
CA LYS A 67 -8.05 15.38 7.41
C LYS A 67 -7.15 14.45 6.61
N GLU A 68 -6.55 13.48 7.30
CA GLU A 68 -5.80 12.40 6.68
C GLU A 68 -6.78 11.39 6.08
N VAL A 69 -6.68 11.11 4.78
CA VAL A 69 -7.66 10.29 4.07
C VAL A 69 -7.08 9.02 3.45
N GLY A 70 -5.77 8.87 3.44
CA GLY A 70 -5.14 7.69 2.89
C GLY A 70 -3.63 7.75 3.06
N PHE A 71 -2.98 6.64 2.73
CA PHE A 71 -1.53 6.58 2.76
C PHE A 71 -1.01 5.56 1.77
N ALA A 72 0.28 5.70 1.44
CA ALA A 72 1.01 4.73 0.62
C ALA A 72 2.40 4.53 1.21
N ALA A 73 2.97 3.36 0.96
CA ALA A 73 4.34 3.06 1.36
C ALA A 73 5.02 2.24 0.26
N PHE A 74 6.26 2.61 -0.06
CA PHE A 74 7.05 1.91 -1.05
C PHE A 74 8.52 1.91 -0.65
N SER A 75 9.30 1.01 -1.26
CA SER A 75 10.75 0.97 -1.08
C SER A 75 11.40 0.41 -2.34
N ARG A 76 12.71 0.66 -2.47
CA ARG A 76 13.52 -0.01 -3.49
C ARG A 76 13.59 -1.49 -3.12
N ASP A 77 13.37 -2.34 -4.10
CA ASP A 77 13.47 -3.78 -3.91
C ASP A 77 14.87 -4.24 -4.36
N GLU A 78 15.07 -4.38 -5.65
CA GLU A 78 16.30 -4.89 -6.18
C GLU A 78 16.60 -4.15 -7.50
N GLY A 79 17.82 -3.61 -7.63
CA GLY A 79 18.21 -2.88 -8.82
C GLY A 79 17.34 -1.65 -9.08
N ASP A 80 16.67 -1.63 -10.22
CA ASP A 80 15.77 -0.56 -10.62
C ASP A 80 14.28 -0.91 -10.38
N ALA A 81 14.01 -1.98 -9.64
CA ALA A 81 12.66 -2.37 -9.25
C ALA A 81 12.32 -1.85 -7.86
N PHE A 82 11.14 -1.30 -7.72
CA PHE A 82 10.56 -0.83 -6.46
C PHE A 82 9.33 -1.65 -6.13
N HIS A 83 8.97 -1.69 -4.86
CA HIS A 83 7.77 -2.40 -4.39
C HIS A 83 6.83 -1.45 -3.68
N LEU A 84 5.58 -1.42 -4.10
CA LEU A 84 4.51 -0.71 -3.41
C LEU A 84 3.95 -1.65 -2.35
N HIS A 85 4.24 -1.37 -1.09
CA HIS A 85 3.85 -2.24 0.02
C HIS A 85 2.43 -1.97 0.50
N LYS A 86 1.99 -0.71 0.43
CA LYS A 86 0.72 -0.27 1.01
C LYS A 86 0.15 0.87 0.18
N LEU A 87 -1.15 0.81 -0.08
CA LEU A 87 -1.92 1.92 -0.63
C LEU A 87 -3.36 1.75 -0.17
N TYR A 88 -3.79 2.56 0.77
CA TYR A 88 -5.12 2.47 1.37
C TYR A 88 -5.76 3.84 1.49
N VAL A 89 -7.07 3.90 1.24
CA VAL A 89 -7.87 5.12 1.30
C VAL A 89 -9.05 4.85 2.22
N LEU A 90 -9.34 5.78 3.12
CA LEU A 90 -10.49 5.66 4.01
C LEU A 90 -11.78 5.44 3.21
N PRO A 91 -12.69 4.55 3.68
CA PRO A 91 -13.93 4.28 2.95
C PRO A 91 -14.73 5.53 2.60
N GLU A 92 -14.81 6.51 3.50
CA GLU A 92 -15.55 7.74 3.28
C GLU A 92 -14.91 8.66 2.24
N ALA A 93 -13.68 8.41 1.86
CA ALA A 93 -12.96 9.19 0.83
C ALA A 93 -12.88 8.46 -0.51
N HIS A 94 -13.47 7.27 -0.64
CA HIS A 94 -13.50 6.54 -1.90
C HIS A 94 -14.25 7.33 -2.97
N GLY A 95 -13.83 7.19 -4.23
CA GLY A 95 -14.47 7.86 -5.36
C GLY A 95 -14.08 9.33 -5.52
N GLN A 96 -13.15 9.84 -4.72
CA GLN A 96 -12.71 11.24 -4.75
C GLN A 96 -11.32 11.43 -5.36
N GLY A 97 -10.76 10.39 -5.97
CA GLY A 97 -9.47 10.45 -6.64
C GLY A 97 -8.26 10.33 -5.73
N VAL A 98 -8.43 10.00 -4.44
CA VAL A 98 -7.30 9.89 -3.50
C VAL A 98 -6.36 8.75 -3.88
N GLY A 99 -6.90 7.59 -4.23
CA GLY A 99 -6.08 6.44 -4.65
C GLY A 99 -5.26 6.74 -5.89
N LYS A 100 -5.88 7.36 -6.88
CA LYS A 100 -5.19 7.77 -8.11
C LYS A 100 -4.11 8.81 -7.82
N PHE A 101 -4.41 9.77 -6.94
CA PHE A 101 -3.45 10.78 -6.51
C PHE A 101 -2.22 10.12 -5.86
N LEU A 102 -2.45 9.23 -4.91
CA LEU A 102 -1.36 8.51 -4.23
C LEU A 102 -0.53 7.70 -5.21
N MET A 103 -1.18 6.97 -6.13
CA MET A 103 -0.47 6.17 -7.12
C MET A 103 0.41 7.04 -8.02
N ASN A 104 -0.12 8.16 -8.51
CA ASN A 104 0.63 9.06 -9.35
C ASN A 104 1.84 9.64 -8.62
N GLU A 105 1.69 9.98 -7.33
CA GLU A 105 2.78 10.49 -6.52
C GLU A 105 3.86 9.43 -6.28
N VAL A 106 3.46 8.19 -6.01
CA VAL A 106 4.42 7.08 -5.85
C VAL A 106 5.19 6.87 -7.16
N VAL A 107 4.50 6.81 -8.30
CA VAL A 107 5.14 6.62 -9.60
C VAL A 107 6.15 7.74 -9.88
N ASN A 108 5.78 9.00 -9.60
CA ASN A 108 6.69 10.12 -9.80
C ASN A 108 7.94 10.03 -8.91
N LYS A 109 7.78 9.59 -7.66
CA LYS A 109 8.90 9.43 -6.74
C LYS A 109 9.80 8.27 -7.12
N VAL A 110 9.22 7.16 -7.54
CA VAL A 110 9.98 5.99 -8.03
C VAL A 110 10.79 6.39 -9.26
N ARG A 111 10.18 7.10 -10.20
CA ARG A 111 10.87 7.61 -11.38
C ARG A 111 12.04 8.53 -11.03
N ALA A 112 11.83 9.43 -10.08
CA ALA A 112 12.87 10.37 -9.63
C ALA A 112 14.04 9.66 -8.97
N GLU A 113 13.83 8.49 -8.37
CA GLU A 113 14.88 7.67 -7.76
C GLU A 113 15.50 6.67 -8.75
N GLY A 114 15.18 6.77 -10.04
CA GLY A 114 15.75 5.91 -11.08
C GLY A 114 15.03 4.58 -11.25
N GLY A 115 13.85 4.42 -10.64
CA GLY A 115 13.07 3.19 -10.76
C GLY A 115 12.49 3.02 -12.15
N ARG A 116 12.55 1.80 -12.65
CA ARG A 116 12.03 1.41 -13.97
C ARG A 116 10.84 0.46 -13.85
N TYR A 117 10.67 -0.15 -12.71
CA TYR A 117 9.59 -1.10 -12.46
C TYR A 117 9.01 -0.86 -11.07
N LEU A 118 7.69 -0.93 -10.97
CA LEU A 118 6.98 -0.87 -9.70
C LEU A 118 6.13 -2.14 -9.58
N ARG A 119 6.34 -2.90 -8.52
CA ARG A 119 5.64 -4.15 -8.24
C ARG A 119 4.76 -4.01 -7.02
N LEU A 120 3.73 -4.83 -6.94
CA LEU A 120 2.89 -4.91 -5.76
C LEU A 120 2.30 -6.32 -5.65
N ASN A 121 1.86 -6.65 -4.43
CA ASN A 121 1.04 -7.82 -4.19
C ASN A 121 -0.39 -7.36 -3.94
N VAL A 122 -1.36 -8.02 -4.54
CA VAL A 122 -2.77 -7.76 -4.29
C VAL A 122 -3.49 -9.09 -4.14
N ASN A 123 -4.34 -9.22 -3.10
CA ASN A 123 -5.12 -10.43 -2.90
C ASN A 123 -5.98 -10.69 -4.14
N ARG A 124 -6.02 -11.94 -4.61
CA ARG A 124 -6.73 -12.33 -5.84
C ARG A 124 -8.23 -11.97 -5.81
N TYR A 125 -8.81 -11.87 -4.64
CA TYR A 125 -10.24 -11.56 -4.46
C TYR A 125 -10.49 -10.11 -4.09
N ASN A 126 -9.44 -9.27 -4.02
CA ASN A 126 -9.56 -7.86 -3.74
C ASN A 126 -9.85 -7.08 -5.03
N LYS A 127 -10.92 -6.30 -5.02
CA LYS A 127 -11.32 -5.47 -6.17
C LYS A 127 -10.27 -4.42 -6.56
N ALA A 128 -9.35 -4.10 -5.67
CA ALA A 128 -8.26 -3.17 -5.97
C ALA A 128 -7.41 -3.62 -7.16
N LYS A 129 -7.43 -4.91 -7.51
CA LYS A 129 -6.79 -5.43 -8.71
C LYS A 129 -7.22 -4.64 -9.95
N ASP A 130 -8.51 -4.34 -10.08
CA ASP A 130 -9.04 -3.58 -11.21
C ASP A 130 -8.49 -2.15 -11.24
N PHE A 131 -8.37 -1.53 -10.08
CA PHE A 131 -7.75 -0.21 -9.94
C PHE A 131 -6.29 -0.25 -10.42
N TYR A 132 -5.53 -1.25 -10.02
CA TYR A 132 -4.13 -1.39 -10.44
C TYR A 132 -4.02 -1.66 -11.93
N GLU A 133 -4.88 -2.48 -12.49
CA GLU A 133 -4.90 -2.71 -13.94
C GLU A 133 -5.16 -1.40 -14.70
N SER A 134 -6.11 -0.59 -14.23
CA SER A 134 -6.39 0.71 -14.85
C SER A 134 -5.23 1.69 -14.71
N ALA A 135 -4.38 1.51 -13.70
CA ALA A 135 -3.18 2.32 -13.50
C ALA A 135 -1.96 1.82 -14.31
N GLY A 136 -2.15 0.77 -15.12
CA GLY A 136 -1.10 0.26 -16.00
C GLY A 136 -0.33 -0.94 -15.47
N PHE A 137 -0.76 -1.52 -14.35
CA PHE A 137 -0.15 -2.74 -13.83
C PHE A 137 -0.67 -3.97 -14.57
N LYS A 138 0.20 -4.97 -14.71
CA LYS A 138 -0.16 -6.27 -15.30
C LYS A 138 0.20 -7.39 -14.32
N ILE A 139 -0.60 -8.45 -14.34
CA ILE A 139 -0.33 -9.63 -13.52
C ILE A 139 0.92 -10.33 -14.05
N LYS A 140 1.92 -10.53 -13.19
CA LYS A 140 3.14 -11.29 -13.53
C LYS A 140 3.04 -12.74 -13.07
N GLU A 141 2.54 -12.95 -11.85
CA GLU A 141 2.41 -14.31 -11.31
C GLU A 141 1.36 -14.35 -10.21
N SER A 142 1.00 -15.57 -9.83
CA SER A 142 0.08 -15.87 -8.74
C SER A 142 0.88 -16.61 -7.67
N VAL A 143 0.77 -16.16 -6.41
CA VAL A 143 1.52 -16.73 -5.30
C VAL A 143 0.62 -16.97 -4.11
N ASP A 144 0.93 -18.00 -3.33
CA ASP A 144 0.25 -18.30 -2.06
C ASP A 144 1.27 -18.07 -0.94
N ASN A 145 1.20 -16.91 -0.31
CA ASN A 145 2.15 -16.53 0.73
C ASN A 145 1.70 -17.01 2.09
N GLU A 146 2.51 -17.84 2.74
CA GLU A 146 2.31 -18.18 4.14
C GLU A 146 2.78 -17.01 4.99
N ILE A 147 1.88 -16.49 5.85
CA ILE A 147 2.16 -15.30 6.66
C ILE A 147 2.28 -15.61 8.15
N GLY A 148 2.29 -16.88 8.51
CA GLY A 148 2.38 -17.34 9.89
C GLY A 148 1.02 -17.68 10.47
N ASN A 149 1.03 -18.37 11.62
CA ASN A 149 -0.17 -18.78 12.34
C ASN A 149 -1.17 -19.60 11.50
N GLY A 150 -0.69 -20.29 10.46
CA GLY A 150 -1.53 -21.07 9.54
C GLY A 150 -2.30 -20.26 8.52
N PHE A 151 -2.07 -18.95 8.44
CA PHE A 151 -2.74 -18.07 7.49
C PHE A 151 -1.96 -17.91 6.19
N TYR A 152 -2.69 -17.65 5.10
CA TYR A 152 -2.14 -17.38 3.77
C TYR A 152 -2.72 -16.10 3.20
N MET A 153 -1.88 -15.38 2.44
CA MET A 153 -2.34 -14.36 1.51
C MET A 153 -2.15 -14.88 0.08
N ASN A 154 -3.26 -15.12 -0.58
CA ASN A 154 -3.29 -15.65 -1.95
C ASN A 154 -3.31 -14.47 -2.91
N ASP A 155 -2.15 -14.11 -3.43
CA ASP A 155 -1.94 -12.86 -4.14
C ASP A 155 -1.64 -13.05 -5.61
N TYR A 156 -1.93 -12.00 -6.39
CA TYR A 156 -1.22 -11.73 -7.63
C TYR A 156 -0.05 -10.82 -7.34
N ILE A 157 1.08 -11.06 -8.01
CA ILE A 157 2.15 -10.07 -8.12
C ILE A 157 1.90 -9.31 -9.42
N MET A 158 1.75 -7.99 -9.30
CA MET A 158 1.53 -7.12 -10.46
C MET A 158 2.71 -6.20 -10.66
N GLU A 159 2.95 -5.79 -11.90
CA GLU A 159 4.08 -4.93 -12.25
C GLU A 159 3.66 -3.87 -13.25
N LYS A 160 4.18 -2.67 -13.03
CA LYS A 160 4.06 -1.54 -13.95
C LYS A 160 5.46 -1.11 -14.39
N THR A 161 5.64 -0.91 -15.70
CA THR A 161 6.85 -0.31 -16.23
C THR A 161 6.78 1.20 -16.03
N ILE A 162 7.85 1.77 -15.49
CA ILE A 162 7.96 3.23 -15.26
C ILE A 162 8.80 3.82 -16.37
N GLU A 163 8.18 4.66 -17.20
CA GLU A 163 8.91 5.33 -18.26
C GLU A 163 9.78 6.44 -17.68
N PRO A 164 11.00 6.66 -18.23
CA PRO A 164 11.86 7.77 -17.80
C PRO A 164 11.15 9.11 -18.02
N ALA A 165 11.48 10.07 -17.18
CA ALA A 165 10.94 11.42 -17.31
C ALA A 165 11.46 12.12 -18.56
#